data_ac1ec2075c1347656ab5fb69e6516d88
#
_entry.id   ac1ec2075c1347656ab5fb69e6516d88
#
_cell.length_a   1.000
_cell.length_b   1.000
_cell.length_c   1.000
_cell.angle_alpha   90.00
_cell.angle_beta   90.00
_cell.angle_gamma   90.00
#
_symmetry.space_group_name_H-M   'P 1'
#
loop_
_entity.id
_entity.type
_entity.pdbx_description
1 polymer ?
#
loop_
_entity_poly.entity_id
_entity_poly.type
_entity_poly.pdbx_seq_one_letter_code
_entity_poly.pdbx_strand_id
1 'polypeptide(L)'
;MQNFANEAGFKLLTSTPYYAQANGQVEAANKIIIGLIKKHIAQNPKNWHNTLDQVLWACRNSPKESTNSTPFRLTYGHDAVLPVEIMVQSIRVQRQMEIPSEHYENLMMDELVDLDEERLQALDALIRQKERIAKAYNKKVKHKTFNIGDLVWKVILPMDRKDRVFGKWSPHWEGPFKISQVLSNGAYEIQELTTEQRSVNINGKYLKEYRPSLLEIKISAE
;
A
#
# COMPACT_ATOMS: atom_id res chain seq x y z
N MET A 1 10.68 14.91 4.59
CA MET A 1 9.31 14.32 4.58
C MET A 1 8.51 14.73 5.82
N GLN A 2 9.04 14.60 7.05
CA GLN A 2 8.29 15.03 8.25
C GLN A 2 7.92 16.52 8.23
N ASN A 3 8.84 17.40 7.84
CA ASN A 3 8.56 18.85 7.74
C ASN A 3 7.44 19.11 6.72
N PHE A 4 7.49 18.47 5.57
CA PHE A 4 6.44 18.58 4.56
C PHE A 4 5.08 18.07 5.06
N ALA A 5 5.05 16.97 5.82
CA ALA A 5 3.83 16.46 6.42
C ALA A 5 3.22 17.45 7.42
N ASN A 6 4.08 18.10 8.22
CA ASN A 6 3.64 19.12 9.19
C ASN A 6 3.10 20.37 8.49
N GLU A 7 3.77 20.85 7.43
CA GLU A 7 3.31 22.00 6.63
C GLU A 7 2.00 21.74 5.92
N ALA A 8 1.84 20.52 5.35
CA ALA A 8 0.64 20.11 4.63
C ALA A 8 -0.50 19.59 5.54
N GLY A 9 -0.29 19.55 6.87
CA GLY A 9 -1.32 19.19 7.84
C GLY A 9 -1.75 17.71 7.83
N PHE A 10 -0.89 16.78 7.39
CA PHE A 10 -1.21 15.35 7.42
C PHE A 10 -0.25 14.56 8.30
N LYS A 11 -0.74 13.41 8.82
CA LYS A 11 0.03 12.52 9.66
C LYS A 11 0.86 11.54 8.81
N LEU A 12 2.18 11.60 8.91
CA LEU A 12 3.09 10.64 8.29
C LEU A 12 3.17 9.38 9.15
N LEU A 13 2.76 8.23 8.60
CA LEU A 13 2.89 6.92 9.22
C LEU A 13 3.91 6.09 8.44
N THR A 14 4.79 5.41 9.17
CA THR A 14 5.78 4.49 8.59
C THR A 14 5.35 3.05 8.84
N SER A 15 5.61 2.17 7.87
CA SER A 15 5.42 0.73 8.03
C SER A 15 6.77 0.02 8.15
N THR A 16 6.76 -1.17 8.76
CA THR A 16 7.94 -2.02 8.85
C THR A 16 7.94 -3.08 7.75
N PRO A 17 9.10 -3.60 7.31
CA PRO A 17 9.17 -4.73 6.38
C PRO A 17 8.45 -5.98 6.89
N TYR A 18 8.33 -6.12 8.20
CA TYR A 18 7.61 -7.21 8.87
C TYR A 18 6.08 -7.04 8.85
N TYR A 19 5.59 -5.83 8.50
CA TYR A 19 4.15 -5.53 8.35
C TYR A 19 3.86 -4.77 7.07
N ALA A 20 4.32 -5.32 5.94
CA ALA A 20 4.16 -4.73 4.60
C ALA A 20 2.69 -4.53 4.17
N GLN A 21 1.74 -5.25 4.79
CA GLN A 21 0.31 -5.12 4.52
C GLN A 21 -0.23 -3.69 4.69
N ALA A 22 0.39 -2.87 5.55
CA ALA A 22 0.05 -1.46 5.71
C ALA A 22 0.25 -0.64 4.42
N ASN A 23 1.15 -1.08 3.53
CA ASN A 23 1.48 -0.42 2.26
C ASN A 23 0.87 -1.11 1.03
N GLY A 24 -0.06 -2.04 1.21
CA GLY A 24 -0.60 -2.87 0.12
C GLY A 24 -1.19 -2.07 -1.05
N GLN A 25 -1.76 -0.88 -0.81
CA GLN A 25 -2.29 -0.01 -1.87
C GLN A 25 -1.16 0.62 -2.69
N VAL A 26 -0.11 1.11 -2.02
CA VAL A 26 1.07 1.69 -2.68
C VAL A 26 1.80 0.63 -3.48
N GLU A 27 1.96 -0.58 -2.92
CA GLU A 27 2.58 -1.71 -3.63
C GLU A 27 1.80 -2.07 -4.90
N ALA A 28 0.46 -2.11 -4.83
CA ALA A 28 -0.39 -2.37 -5.97
C ALA A 28 -0.27 -1.28 -7.05
N ALA A 29 -0.29 0.00 -6.65
CA ALA A 29 -0.10 1.13 -7.57
C ALA A 29 1.29 1.10 -8.22
N ASN A 30 2.34 0.88 -7.44
CA ASN A 30 3.71 0.77 -7.94
C ASN A 30 3.87 -0.39 -8.92
N LYS A 31 3.21 -1.53 -8.70
CA LYS A 31 3.24 -2.66 -9.62
C LYS A 31 2.68 -2.29 -10.99
N ILE A 32 1.59 -1.51 -11.03
CA ILE A 32 0.99 -1.02 -12.27
C ILE A 32 1.95 -0.06 -12.97
N ILE A 33 2.46 0.95 -12.26
CA ILE A 33 3.38 1.95 -12.79
C ILE A 33 4.65 1.29 -13.35
N ILE A 34 5.28 0.39 -12.58
CA ILE A 34 6.46 -0.36 -13.03
C ILE A 34 6.14 -1.21 -14.27
N GLY A 35 4.96 -1.82 -14.32
CA GLY A 35 4.50 -2.57 -15.48
C GLY A 35 4.38 -1.72 -16.75
N LEU A 36 3.83 -0.52 -16.63
CA LEU A 36 3.73 0.44 -17.72
C LEU A 36 5.10 0.96 -18.15
N ILE A 37 5.97 1.34 -17.20
CA ILE A 37 7.35 1.74 -17.47
C ILE A 37 8.07 0.64 -18.27
N LYS A 38 8.04 -0.61 -17.78
CA LYS A 38 8.69 -1.74 -18.46
C LYS A 38 8.22 -1.93 -19.90
N LYS A 39 6.92 -1.75 -20.17
CA LYS A 39 6.38 -1.84 -21.54
C LYS A 39 6.90 -0.72 -22.43
N HIS A 40 7.07 0.48 -21.89
CA HIS A 40 7.45 1.66 -22.65
C HIS A 40 8.97 1.69 -22.96
N ILE A 41 9.80 1.23 -22.02
CA ILE A 41 11.27 1.31 -22.12
C ILE A 41 11.94 0.01 -22.60
N ALA A 42 11.18 -0.96 -23.15
CA ALA A 42 11.61 -2.33 -23.45
C ALA A 42 13.04 -2.45 -24.04
N GLN A 43 13.50 -1.45 -24.78
CA GLN A 43 14.84 -1.44 -25.41
C GLN A 43 15.91 -0.64 -24.65
N ASN A 44 15.52 0.28 -23.74
CA ASN A 44 16.46 1.16 -23.04
C ASN A 44 16.08 1.39 -21.56
N PRO A 45 16.36 0.43 -20.66
CA PRO A 45 15.97 0.51 -19.25
C PRO A 45 16.52 1.73 -18.50
N LYS A 46 17.66 2.30 -18.93
CA LYS A 46 18.29 3.47 -18.30
C LYS A 46 17.46 4.75 -18.45
N ASN A 47 16.59 4.83 -19.45
CA ASN A 47 15.82 6.04 -19.78
C ASN A 47 14.41 6.06 -19.15
N TRP A 48 14.17 5.25 -18.11
CA TRP A 48 12.85 5.16 -17.46
C TRP A 48 12.33 6.51 -16.96
N HIS A 49 13.22 7.39 -16.50
CA HIS A 49 12.87 8.72 -15.99
C HIS A 49 12.26 9.63 -17.06
N ASN A 50 12.66 9.51 -18.33
CA ASN A 50 12.13 10.31 -19.43
C ASN A 50 10.68 9.93 -19.79
N THR A 51 10.21 8.75 -19.40
CA THR A 51 8.88 8.24 -19.70
C THR A 51 7.94 8.30 -18.51
N LEU A 52 8.44 8.70 -17.34
CA LEU A 52 7.69 8.66 -16.09
C LEU A 52 6.42 9.53 -16.15
N ASP A 53 6.52 10.75 -16.67
CA ASP A 53 5.39 11.67 -16.76
C ASP A 53 4.29 11.12 -17.66
N GLN A 54 4.66 10.52 -18.79
CA GLN A 54 3.72 9.89 -19.71
C GLN A 54 3.02 8.68 -19.08
N VAL A 55 3.77 7.87 -18.33
CA VAL A 55 3.23 6.71 -17.60
C VAL A 55 2.28 7.16 -16.49
N LEU A 56 2.64 8.19 -15.73
CA LEU A 56 1.78 8.76 -14.68
C LEU A 56 0.50 9.35 -15.27
N TRP A 57 0.62 10.08 -16.40
CA TRP A 57 -0.52 10.60 -17.12
C TRP A 57 -1.46 9.47 -17.58
N ALA A 58 -0.93 8.44 -18.23
CA ALA A 58 -1.71 7.28 -18.64
C ALA A 58 -2.38 6.58 -17.44
N CYS A 59 -1.67 6.45 -16.31
CA CYS A 59 -2.21 5.84 -15.11
C CYS A 59 -3.38 6.65 -14.51
N ARG A 60 -3.33 7.99 -14.56
CA ARG A 60 -4.39 8.88 -14.06
C ARG A 60 -5.63 8.87 -14.96
N ASN A 61 -5.44 8.71 -16.26
CA ASN A 61 -6.50 8.75 -17.25
C ASN A 61 -7.05 7.38 -17.68
N SER A 62 -6.48 6.29 -17.15
CA SER A 62 -7.01 4.95 -17.41
C SER A 62 -8.08 4.58 -16.39
N PRO A 63 -9.25 4.07 -16.80
CA PRO A 63 -10.27 3.61 -15.88
C PRO A 63 -9.73 2.47 -15.03
N LYS A 64 -10.11 2.45 -13.76
CA LYS A 64 -9.73 1.41 -12.79
C LYS A 64 -10.92 0.47 -12.58
N GLU A 65 -10.68 -0.83 -12.72
CA GLU A 65 -11.70 -1.85 -12.44
C GLU A 65 -12.28 -1.74 -11.02
N SER A 66 -11.49 -1.22 -10.07
CA SER A 66 -11.90 -1.05 -8.68
C SER A 66 -12.92 0.07 -8.47
N THR A 67 -12.95 1.09 -9.33
CA THR A 67 -13.81 2.28 -9.19
C THR A 67 -14.72 2.49 -10.38
N ASN A 68 -14.56 1.73 -11.47
CA ASN A 68 -15.23 1.90 -12.76
C ASN A 68 -15.10 3.31 -13.38
N SER A 69 -14.17 4.11 -12.87
CA SER A 69 -13.90 5.47 -13.33
C SER A 69 -12.41 5.74 -13.40
N THR A 70 -12.02 6.85 -14.03
CA THR A 70 -10.62 7.29 -14.06
C THR A 70 -10.27 8.06 -12.79
N PRO A 71 -9.03 7.93 -12.28
CA PRO A 71 -8.56 8.76 -11.16
C PRO A 71 -8.65 10.26 -11.45
N PHE A 72 -8.46 10.66 -12.71
CA PHE A 72 -8.56 12.07 -13.13
C PHE A 72 -9.99 12.59 -12.97
N ARG A 73 -10.99 11.87 -13.49
CA ARG A 73 -12.39 12.26 -13.38
C ARG A 73 -12.86 12.36 -11.93
N LEU A 74 -12.57 11.34 -11.12
CA LEU A 74 -12.93 11.35 -9.69
C LEU A 74 -12.31 12.51 -8.90
N THR A 75 -11.15 13.01 -9.35
CA THR A 75 -10.43 14.11 -8.68
C THR A 75 -10.94 15.47 -9.16
N TYR A 76 -11.03 15.67 -10.48
CA TYR A 76 -11.28 16.97 -11.10
C TYR A 76 -12.72 17.17 -11.59
N GLY A 77 -13.54 16.13 -11.63
CA GLY A 77 -14.94 16.20 -12.02
C GLY A 77 -15.22 16.03 -13.51
N HIS A 78 -14.19 16.04 -14.33
CA HIS A 78 -14.33 15.91 -15.79
C HIS A 78 -13.23 15.04 -16.38
N ASP A 79 -13.41 14.59 -17.61
CA ASP A 79 -12.39 13.82 -18.31
C ASP A 79 -11.24 14.73 -18.77
N ALA A 80 -10.02 14.21 -18.69
CA ALA A 80 -8.85 14.92 -19.20
C ALA A 80 -8.91 15.10 -20.72
N VAL A 81 -8.44 16.24 -21.18
CA VAL A 81 -8.20 16.45 -22.62
C VAL A 81 -6.91 15.72 -22.99
N LEU A 82 -7.01 14.77 -23.91
CA LEU A 82 -5.85 14.00 -24.35
C LEU A 82 -4.97 14.83 -25.27
N PRO A 83 -3.64 14.62 -25.29
CA PRO A 83 -2.73 15.34 -26.19
C PRO A 83 -3.13 15.26 -27.66
N VAL A 84 -3.71 14.14 -28.10
CA VAL A 84 -4.21 13.97 -29.48
C VAL A 84 -5.42 14.87 -29.76
N GLU A 85 -6.26 15.17 -28.77
CA GLU A 85 -7.42 16.03 -28.92
C GLU A 85 -7.06 17.52 -29.07
N ILE A 86 -5.85 17.90 -28.68
CA ILE A 86 -5.30 19.25 -28.92
C ILE A 86 -4.96 19.43 -30.40
N MET A 87 -4.48 18.36 -31.04
CA MET A 87 -4.09 18.40 -32.47
C MET A 87 -5.28 18.11 -33.39
N VAL A 88 -6.13 17.17 -33.00
CA VAL A 88 -7.34 16.78 -33.73
C VAL A 88 -8.50 16.96 -32.77
N GLN A 89 -9.16 18.11 -32.87
CA GLN A 89 -10.30 18.44 -32.01
C GLN A 89 -11.38 17.37 -32.08
N SER A 90 -11.65 16.73 -30.95
CA SER A 90 -12.80 15.82 -30.82
C SER A 90 -14.10 16.61 -30.83
N ILE A 91 -15.21 15.96 -31.21
CA ILE A 91 -16.55 16.56 -31.16
C ILE A 91 -16.87 17.11 -29.77
N ARG A 92 -16.36 16.45 -28.73
CA ARG A 92 -16.52 16.89 -27.33
C ARG A 92 -15.87 18.26 -27.10
N VAL A 93 -14.62 18.45 -27.53
CA VAL A 93 -13.90 19.73 -27.38
C VAL A 93 -14.52 20.83 -28.23
N GLN A 94 -14.97 20.52 -29.47
CA GLN A 94 -15.65 21.47 -30.30
C GLN A 94 -16.96 21.97 -29.67
N ARG A 95 -17.82 21.06 -29.20
CA ARG A 95 -19.08 21.41 -28.53
C ARG A 95 -18.85 22.23 -27.27
N GLN A 96 -17.82 21.97 -26.52
CA GLN A 96 -17.49 22.73 -25.31
C GLN A 96 -17.15 24.19 -25.64
N MET A 97 -16.48 24.45 -26.76
CA MET A 97 -16.17 25.82 -27.21
C MET A 97 -17.39 26.60 -27.73
N GLU A 98 -18.45 25.92 -28.12
CA GLU A 98 -19.71 26.50 -28.64
C GLU A 98 -20.70 26.87 -27.52
N ILE A 99 -20.46 26.45 -26.26
CA ILE A 99 -21.34 26.70 -25.13
C ILE A 99 -21.17 28.15 -24.63
N PRO A 100 -22.24 28.98 -24.53
CA PRO A 100 -22.18 30.29 -23.92
C PRO A 100 -21.71 30.21 -22.44
N SER A 101 -20.95 31.20 -22.00
CA SER A 101 -20.35 31.20 -20.63
C SER A 101 -21.37 31.02 -19.50
N GLU A 102 -22.58 31.66 -19.65
CA GLU A 102 -23.65 31.54 -18.65
C GLU A 102 -24.22 30.11 -18.53
N HIS A 103 -24.29 29.38 -19.64
CA HIS A 103 -24.73 27.99 -19.64
C HIS A 103 -23.60 27.03 -19.18
N TYR A 104 -22.37 27.40 -19.44
CA TYR A 104 -21.23 26.60 -19.05
C TYR A 104 -21.11 26.46 -17.51
N GLU A 105 -21.29 27.58 -16.77
CA GLU A 105 -21.24 27.53 -15.30
C GLU A 105 -22.32 26.62 -14.70
N ASN A 106 -23.57 26.70 -15.23
CA ASN A 106 -24.64 25.82 -14.77
C ASN A 106 -24.37 24.35 -15.08
N LEU A 107 -23.90 24.03 -16.30
CA LEU A 107 -23.54 22.66 -16.66
C LEU A 107 -22.40 22.11 -15.80
N MET A 108 -21.42 22.96 -15.46
CA MET A 108 -20.32 22.56 -14.56
C MET A 108 -20.81 22.28 -13.13
N MET A 109 -21.79 23.06 -12.64
CA MET A 109 -22.39 22.82 -11.33
C MET A 109 -23.18 21.52 -11.30
N ASP A 110 -24.00 21.26 -12.36
CA ASP A 110 -24.73 20.01 -12.48
C ASP A 110 -23.76 18.81 -12.54
N GLU A 111 -22.66 18.91 -13.29
CA GLU A 111 -21.63 17.87 -13.37
C GLU A 111 -20.91 17.64 -12.04
N LEU A 112 -20.74 18.66 -11.21
CA LEU A 112 -20.18 18.52 -9.87
C LEU A 112 -21.14 17.80 -8.90
N VAL A 113 -22.44 18.02 -9.03
CA VAL A 113 -23.46 17.29 -8.25
C VAL A 113 -23.46 15.81 -8.64
N ASP A 114 -23.47 15.50 -9.93
CA ASP A 114 -23.42 14.13 -10.45
C ASP A 114 -22.13 13.43 -10.06
N LEU A 115 -21.01 14.17 -9.97
CA LEU A 115 -19.71 13.66 -9.54
C LEU A 115 -19.72 13.11 -8.11
N ASP A 116 -20.44 13.74 -7.20
CA ASP A 116 -20.48 13.26 -5.81
C ASP A 116 -21.21 11.90 -5.74
N GLU A 117 -22.24 11.69 -6.53
CA GLU A 117 -22.85 10.37 -6.66
C GLU A 117 -21.91 9.35 -7.30
N GLU A 118 -21.17 9.72 -8.36
CA GLU A 118 -20.17 8.87 -9.00
C GLU A 118 -19.06 8.49 -8.01
N ARG A 119 -18.60 9.42 -7.17
CA ARG A 119 -17.61 9.18 -6.09
C ARG A 119 -18.12 8.18 -5.06
N LEU A 120 -19.36 8.29 -4.63
CA LEU A 120 -19.98 7.34 -3.71
C LEU A 120 -20.07 5.93 -4.31
N GLN A 121 -20.50 5.84 -5.58
CA GLN A 121 -20.56 4.56 -6.30
C GLN A 121 -19.16 3.94 -6.47
N ALA A 122 -18.14 4.76 -6.77
CA ALA A 122 -16.75 4.31 -6.86
C ALA A 122 -16.22 3.83 -5.52
N LEU A 123 -16.55 4.50 -4.41
CA LEU A 123 -16.20 4.07 -3.05
C LEU A 123 -16.84 2.73 -2.72
N ASP A 124 -18.11 2.54 -3.01
CA ASP A 124 -18.81 1.28 -2.78
C ASP A 124 -18.23 0.13 -3.61
N ALA A 125 -17.88 0.37 -4.86
CA ALA A 125 -17.21 -0.61 -5.71
C ALA A 125 -15.86 -1.02 -5.14
N LEU A 126 -15.08 -0.04 -4.66
CA LEU A 126 -13.78 -0.26 -4.02
C LEU A 126 -13.91 -1.09 -2.73
N ILE A 127 -14.89 -0.78 -1.87
CA ILE A 127 -15.17 -1.52 -0.63
C ILE A 127 -15.48 -2.97 -0.95
N ARG A 128 -16.44 -3.21 -1.86
CA ARG A 128 -16.84 -4.56 -2.28
C ARG A 128 -15.67 -5.35 -2.87
N GLN A 129 -14.81 -4.72 -3.65
CA GLN A 129 -13.60 -5.37 -4.19
C GLN A 129 -12.63 -5.76 -3.08
N LYS A 130 -12.36 -4.86 -2.12
CA LYS A 130 -11.47 -5.13 -0.98
C LYS A 130 -12.00 -6.25 -0.10
N GLU A 131 -13.28 -6.28 0.19
CA GLU A 131 -13.91 -7.37 0.95
C GLU A 131 -13.78 -8.72 0.25
N ARG A 132 -14.00 -8.76 -1.08
CA ARG A 132 -13.82 -9.96 -1.90
C ARG A 132 -12.40 -10.48 -1.83
N ILE A 133 -11.42 -9.59 -1.98
CA ILE A 133 -9.98 -9.93 -1.90
C ILE A 133 -9.63 -10.43 -0.49
N ALA A 134 -10.07 -9.74 0.56
CA ALA A 134 -9.83 -10.12 1.95
C ALA A 134 -10.44 -11.50 2.25
N LYS A 135 -11.68 -11.76 1.81
CA LYS A 135 -12.36 -13.06 1.97
C LYS A 135 -11.60 -14.19 1.25
N ALA A 136 -11.13 -13.94 0.03
CA ALA A 136 -10.35 -14.91 -0.74
C ALA A 136 -8.97 -15.19 -0.12
N TYR A 137 -8.33 -14.16 0.42
CA TYR A 137 -7.05 -14.28 1.13
C TYR A 137 -7.22 -15.07 2.44
N ASN A 138 -8.21 -14.70 3.27
CA ASN A 138 -8.43 -15.31 4.57
C ASN A 138 -8.75 -16.80 4.50
N LYS A 139 -9.38 -17.26 3.41
CA LYS A 139 -9.59 -18.71 3.17
C LYS A 139 -8.30 -19.51 3.09
N LYS A 140 -7.19 -18.90 2.69
CA LYS A 140 -5.88 -19.56 2.49
C LYS A 140 -4.93 -19.38 3.66
N VAL A 141 -5.24 -18.47 4.59
CA VAL A 141 -4.37 -18.14 5.74
C VAL A 141 -4.53 -19.20 6.81
N LYS A 142 -3.42 -19.83 7.18
CA LYS A 142 -3.35 -20.62 8.41
C LYS A 142 -3.11 -19.65 9.57
N HIS A 143 -4.13 -19.48 10.40
CA HIS A 143 -4.01 -18.59 11.55
C HIS A 143 -3.02 -19.16 12.56
N LYS A 144 -2.04 -18.35 12.94
CA LYS A 144 -1.25 -18.54 14.14
C LYS A 144 -1.78 -17.58 15.17
N THR A 145 -2.14 -18.10 16.33
CA THR A 145 -2.65 -17.30 17.45
C THR A 145 -1.61 -17.29 18.55
N PHE A 146 -1.26 -16.10 19.00
CA PHE A 146 -0.41 -15.86 20.16
C PHE A 146 -1.14 -14.95 21.13
N ASN A 147 -0.88 -15.12 22.41
CA ASN A 147 -1.47 -14.31 23.48
C ASN A 147 -0.47 -13.25 23.97
N ILE A 148 -0.98 -12.22 24.63
CA ILE A 148 -0.14 -11.24 25.31
C ILE A 148 0.69 -11.96 26.39
N GLY A 149 1.97 -11.73 26.39
CA GLY A 149 2.94 -12.36 27.30
C GLY A 149 3.65 -13.58 26.73
N ASP A 150 3.17 -14.17 25.63
CA ASP A 150 3.84 -15.29 24.98
C ASP A 150 5.24 -14.89 24.51
N LEU A 151 6.19 -15.83 24.62
CA LEU A 151 7.53 -15.68 24.07
C LEU A 151 7.59 -16.26 22.66
N VAL A 152 8.22 -15.50 21.76
CA VAL A 152 8.27 -15.85 20.35
C VAL A 152 9.65 -15.61 19.73
N TRP A 153 9.97 -16.42 18.72
CA TRP A 153 11.05 -16.18 17.79
C TRP A 153 10.55 -15.30 16.64
N LYS A 154 11.38 -14.35 16.20
CA LYS A 154 11.19 -13.53 15.00
C LYS A 154 12.10 -14.02 13.88
N VAL A 155 11.57 -14.15 12.67
CA VAL A 155 12.37 -14.43 11.46
C VAL A 155 13.27 -13.23 11.13
N ILE A 156 14.54 -13.48 10.81
CA ILE A 156 15.46 -12.47 10.30
C ILE A 156 15.29 -12.38 8.77
N LEU A 157 14.81 -11.24 8.29
CA LEU A 157 14.69 -11.00 6.85
C LEU A 157 16.08 -10.85 6.20
N PRO A 158 16.23 -11.17 4.90
CA PRO A 158 17.51 -11.06 4.20
C PRO A 158 18.15 -9.67 4.29
N MET A 159 17.33 -8.60 4.38
CA MET A 159 17.81 -7.23 4.51
C MET A 159 18.35 -6.90 5.89
N ASP A 160 17.91 -7.61 6.93
CA ASP A 160 18.31 -7.40 8.34
C ASP A 160 19.46 -8.31 8.77
N ARG A 161 19.95 -9.17 7.88
CA ARG A 161 21.11 -10.03 8.17
C ARG A 161 22.35 -9.18 8.32
N LYS A 162 22.83 -9.06 9.57
CA LYS A 162 24.03 -8.29 9.92
C LYS A 162 25.31 -8.95 9.39
N ASP A 163 25.36 -10.29 9.41
CA ASP A 163 26.54 -11.06 9.03
C ASP A 163 26.36 -11.76 7.69
N ARG A 164 27.10 -11.28 6.68
CA ARG A 164 27.23 -11.96 5.38
C ARG A 164 28.31 -13.08 5.41
N VAL A 165 29.10 -13.14 6.47
CA VAL A 165 30.25 -14.05 6.60
C VAL A 165 29.84 -15.51 6.76
N PHE A 166 28.76 -15.77 7.50
CA PHE A 166 28.31 -17.14 7.79
C PHE A 166 27.51 -17.82 6.67
N GLY A 167 27.11 -17.09 5.62
CA GLY A 167 26.40 -17.63 4.47
C GLY A 167 25.19 -18.51 4.86
N LYS A 168 25.23 -19.80 4.55
CA LYS A 168 24.17 -20.77 4.89
C LYS A 168 23.98 -21.02 6.37
N TRP A 169 24.98 -20.72 7.20
CA TRP A 169 24.98 -20.95 8.64
C TRP A 169 24.50 -19.74 9.45
N SER A 170 24.14 -18.64 8.77
CA SER A 170 23.55 -17.47 9.44
C SER A 170 22.26 -17.85 10.15
N PRO A 171 22.02 -17.38 11.39
CA PRO A 171 20.79 -17.63 12.09
C PRO A 171 19.60 -17.07 11.31
N HIS A 172 18.52 -17.84 11.24
CA HIS A 172 17.27 -17.42 10.57
C HIS A 172 16.26 -16.83 11.53
N TRP A 173 16.46 -16.98 12.82
CA TRP A 173 15.55 -16.59 13.89
C TRP A 173 16.31 -15.77 14.92
N GLU A 174 15.62 -14.79 15.48
CA GLU A 174 16.11 -13.87 16.51
C GLU A 174 15.10 -13.85 17.68
N GLY A 175 15.59 -13.71 18.90
CA GLY A 175 14.75 -13.64 20.09
C GLY A 175 15.35 -14.37 21.31
N PRO A 176 14.58 -14.66 22.36
CA PRO A 176 13.10 -14.53 22.41
C PRO A 176 12.61 -13.09 22.56
N PHE A 177 11.44 -12.81 21.98
CA PHE A 177 10.68 -11.58 22.16
C PHE A 177 9.40 -11.87 22.92
N LYS A 178 8.90 -10.88 23.69
CA LYS A 178 7.60 -10.97 24.36
C LYS A 178 6.54 -10.27 23.55
N ILE A 179 5.35 -10.86 23.43
CA ILE A 179 4.19 -10.21 22.82
C ILE A 179 3.63 -9.18 23.82
N SER A 180 3.66 -7.91 23.45
CA SER A 180 3.11 -6.79 24.22
C SER A 180 1.64 -6.53 23.88
N GLN A 181 1.27 -6.61 22.60
CA GLN A 181 -0.08 -6.33 22.14
C GLN A 181 -0.48 -7.22 20.95
N VAL A 182 -1.75 -7.63 20.92
CA VAL A 182 -2.38 -8.28 19.78
C VAL A 182 -3.12 -7.23 18.95
N LEU A 183 -2.71 -7.05 17.71
CA LEU A 183 -3.30 -6.10 16.77
C LEU A 183 -4.30 -6.80 15.84
N SER A 184 -5.03 -6.04 15.04
CA SER A 184 -5.95 -6.59 14.04
C SER A 184 -5.23 -7.37 12.93
N ASN A 185 -5.97 -8.26 12.25
CA ASN A 185 -5.50 -8.97 11.05
C ASN A 185 -4.24 -9.85 11.22
N GLY A 186 -4.05 -10.42 12.42
CA GLY A 186 -2.93 -11.32 12.71
C GLY A 186 -1.59 -10.59 12.81
N ALA A 187 -1.60 -9.32 13.16
CA ALA A 187 -0.43 -8.54 13.52
C ALA A 187 -0.27 -8.51 15.04
N TYR A 188 0.97 -8.41 15.48
CA TYR A 188 1.38 -8.40 16.88
C TYR A 188 2.41 -7.31 17.09
N GLU A 189 2.38 -6.68 18.24
CA GLU A 189 3.48 -5.88 18.74
C GLU A 189 4.36 -6.78 19.61
N ILE A 190 5.65 -6.87 19.27
CA ILE A 190 6.63 -7.63 20.04
C ILE A 190 7.64 -6.68 20.67
N GLN A 191 8.14 -7.05 21.84
CA GLN A 191 9.09 -6.26 22.62
C GLN A 191 10.32 -7.09 22.97
N GLU A 192 11.49 -6.48 22.90
CA GLU A 192 12.71 -7.08 23.37
C GLU A 192 12.70 -7.25 24.90
N LEU A 193 13.29 -8.34 25.40
CA LEU A 193 13.42 -8.60 26.84
C LEU A 193 14.55 -7.79 27.48
N THR A 194 15.27 -7.00 26.68
CA THR A 194 16.38 -6.15 27.14
C THR A 194 15.87 -4.80 27.66
N THR A 195 16.76 -4.07 28.36
CA THR A 195 16.46 -2.80 29.04
C THR A 195 15.94 -1.68 28.13
N GLU A 196 16.21 -1.74 26.81
CA GLU A 196 15.83 -0.71 25.85
C GLU A 196 14.42 -0.85 25.25
N GLN A 197 13.62 -1.82 25.69
CA GLN A 197 12.20 -2.03 25.37
C GLN A 197 11.75 -1.56 23.98
N ARG A 198 12.50 -1.86 22.94
CA ARG A 198 12.11 -1.52 21.56
C ARG A 198 10.93 -2.39 21.16
N SER A 199 9.83 -1.76 20.76
CA SER A 199 8.67 -2.46 20.21
C SER A 199 8.66 -2.43 18.69
N VAL A 200 8.19 -3.52 18.06
CA VAL A 200 8.10 -3.67 16.61
C VAL A 200 6.77 -4.34 16.25
N ASN A 201 6.05 -3.74 15.30
CA ASN A 201 4.86 -4.34 14.73
C ASN A 201 5.22 -5.41 13.69
N ILE A 202 4.72 -6.61 13.87
CA ILE A 202 5.06 -7.76 13.04
C ILE A 202 3.83 -8.62 12.71
N ASN A 203 3.79 -9.17 11.50
CA ASN A 203 2.77 -10.14 11.14
C ASN A 203 3.11 -11.53 11.72
N GLY A 204 2.12 -12.23 12.29
CA GLY A 204 2.28 -13.54 12.92
C GLY A 204 2.91 -14.63 12.03
N LYS A 205 2.89 -14.45 10.69
CA LYS A 205 3.59 -15.37 9.77
C LYS A 205 5.09 -15.41 10.00
N TYR A 206 5.67 -14.31 10.51
CA TYR A 206 7.10 -14.17 10.81
C TYR A 206 7.46 -14.56 12.23
N LEU A 207 6.46 -14.98 13.03
CA LEU A 207 6.64 -15.42 14.41
C LEU A 207 6.58 -16.95 14.53
N LYS A 208 7.30 -17.48 15.51
CA LYS A 208 7.25 -18.87 15.94
C LYS A 208 7.29 -18.90 17.46
N GLU A 209 6.50 -19.78 18.08
CA GLU A 209 6.49 -20.00 19.53
C GLU A 209 7.90 -20.33 20.03
N TYR A 210 8.34 -19.61 21.05
CA TYR A 210 9.56 -19.92 21.77
C TYR A 210 9.26 -20.95 22.86
N ARG A 211 10.00 -22.05 22.84
CA ARG A 211 9.92 -23.08 23.88
C ARG A 211 11.28 -23.14 24.56
N PRO A 212 11.37 -22.68 25.84
CA PRO A 212 12.63 -22.75 26.57
C PRO A 212 13.09 -24.20 26.72
N SER A 213 14.38 -24.42 26.69
CA SER A 213 14.96 -25.73 26.96
C SER A 213 14.80 -26.09 28.45
N LEU A 214 14.78 -27.39 28.76
CA LEU A 214 14.68 -27.85 30.14
C LEU A 214 15.83 -27.34 31.05
N LEU A 215 16.97 -27.01 30.45
CA LEU A 215 18.11 -26.40 31.13
C LEU A 215 17.85 -24.94 31.53
N GLU A 216 17.21 -24.15 30.67
CA GLU A 216 16.86 -22.76 30.94
C GLU A 216 15.80 -22.64 32.05
N ILE A 217 14.84 -23.60 32.10
CA ILE A 217 13.81 -23.65 33.15
C ILE A 217 14.45 -23.90 34.54
N LYS A 218 15.54 -24.70 34.64
CA LYS A 218 16.20 -24.97 35.90
C LYS A 218 16.97 -23.77 36.43
N ILE A 219 17.56 -22.93 35.56
CA ILE A 219 18.34 -21.75 35.98
C ILE A 219 17.41 -20.61 36.46
N SER A 220 16.19 -20.52 35.97
CA SER A 220 15.21 -19.50 36.40
C SER A 220 14.43 -19.88 37.65
N ALA A 221 14.66 -21.07 38.23
CA ALA A 221 14.04 -21.58 39.47
C ALA A 221 14.95 -21.53 40.70
N GLU A 222 16.21 -21.06 40.56
CA GLU A 222 17.11 -20.69 41.62
C GLU A 222 17.12 -19.18 41.84
#